data_408b6586b2d9fdf31443354a7da9dc2b
#
_entry.id   408b6586b2d9fdf31443354a7da9dc2b
#
_cell.length_a   1.000
_cell.length_b   1.000
_cell.length_c   1.000
_cell.angle_alpha   90.00
_cell.angle_beta   90.00
_cell.angle_gamma   90.00
#
_symmetry.space_group_name_H-M   'P 1'
#
loop_
_entity.id
_entity.type
_entity.pdbx_description
1 polymer ?
#
loop_
_entity_poly.entity_id
_entity_poly.type
_entity_poly.pdbx_seq_one_letter_code
_entity_poly.pdbx_strand_id
1 'polypeptide(L)'
;ADKVILELNLNHPATLLGLHDIPSGDPDIHSAGERVGTAFVPCPAEKIAAIVVNELPERNPSFTDPDEASAAIAKLILELLQKELAAGRLKTPITIQSGVGSVANAVLAGLQDCGLGGMEMYTEVLQDGALRLIESGRITAASSTALSLSKEMEAHFYEKFDDFKGRIVLRPQDVSNSGALIRRLGIVGMNTAVEADIYGNVNSTHVMGTNIINGIGGSGDFARNGGLSIFMTPSTAKGGAISCIVPMVSHVDSTEHDVQLIVTEQGLADLRGLAPKERAGVIIEKCAHPDYRGALRTYFEEACQKCGGAQTPHVLEKALSWHIRYRDTGTMKE
;
A
#
# COMPACT_ATOMS: atom_id res chain seq x y z
N ALA A 1 22.40 9.46 18.94
CA ALA A 1 22.34 10.91 19.19
C ALA A 1 23.17 11.27 20.42
N ASP A 2 23.77 12.48 20.45
CA ASP A 2 24.53 12.97 21.62
C ASP A 2 23.58 13.52 22.70
N LYS A 3 22.47 14.08 22.26
CA LYS A 3 21.40 14.60 23.13
C LYS A 3 20.06 14.09 22.67
N VAL A 4 19.17 13.80 23.62
CA VAL A 4 17.82 13.31 23.43
C VAL A 4 16.86 14.25 24.16
N ILE A 5 15.79 14.65 23.49
CA ILE A 5 14.64 15.33 24.08
C ILE A 5 13.49 14.33 24.06
N LEU A 6 12.90 14.07 25.22
CA LEU A 6 11.74 13.19 25.35
C LEU A 6 10.46 14.03 25.34
N GLU A 7 9.49 13.64 24.54
CA GLU A 7 8.14 14.14 24.64
C GLU A 7 7.27 13.11 25.35
N LEU A 8 6.63 13.51 26.43
CA LEU A 8 5.72 12.70 27.20
C LEU A 8 4.30 13.23 27.04
N ASN A 9 3.51 12.56 26.23
CA ASN A 9 2.09 12.87 26.06
C ASN A 9 1.27 12.06 27.07
N LEU A 10 0.64 12.75 28.04
CA LEU A 10 -0.12 12.10 29.10
C LEU A 10 -1.49 11.55 28.63
N ASN A 11 -1.92 11.88 27.41
CA ASN A 11 -3.09 11.26 26.79
C ASN A 11 -2.80 9.83 26.28
N HIS A 12 -1.52 9.45 26.10
CA HIS A 12 -1.18 8.08 25.75
C HIS A 12 -1.14 7.18 26.96
N PRO A 13 -1.87 6.06 26.97
CA PRO A 13 -1.82 5.12 28.08
C PRO A 13 -0.48 4.39 28.09
N ALA A 14 0.08 4.22 29.29
CA ALA A 14 1.35 3.50 29.52
C ALA A 14 1.29 2.02 29.08
N THR A 15 0.10 1.46 28.88
CA THR A 15 -0.12 0.10 28.39
C THR A 15 0.50 -0.16 27.01
N LEU A 16 0.66 0.86 26.14
CA LEU A 16 1.30 0.72 24.85
C LEU A 16 2.75 0.22 24.92
N LEU A 17 3.44 0.40 26.05
CA LEU A 17 4.80 -0.10 26.25
C LEU A 17 4.95 -1.59 25.99
N GLY A 18 3.90 -2.40 26.23
CA GLY A 18 3.92 -3.85 25.99
C GLY A 18 3.89 -4.27 24.51
N LEU A 19 3.61 -3.36 23.58
CA LEU A 19 3.52 -3.69 22.16
C LEU A 19 4.86 -3.65 21.43
N HIS A 20 5.84 -2.92 21.93
CA HIS A 20 7.09 -2.65 21.22
C HIS A 20 8.04 -3.85 21.21
N ASP A 21 8.74 -3.99 20.09
CA ASP A 21 9.83 -4.95 19.88
C ASP A 21 10.95 -4.22 19.12
N ILE A 22 11.97 -3.77 19.83
CA ILE A 22 13.07 -2.97 19.30
C ILE A 22 14.30 -3.87 19.19
N PRO A 23 14.56 -4.47 18.02
CA PRO A 23 15.74 -5.30 17.82
C PRO A 23 17.02 -4.45 17.76
N SER A 24 18.15 -5.07 18.06
CA SER A 24 19.47 -4.51 17.80
C SER A 24 20.12 -5.29 16.64
N GLY A 25 20.63 -4.56 15.64
CA GLY A 25 21.22 -5.15 14.44
C GLY A 25 20.18 -5.72 13.47
N ASP A 26 20.59 -6.69 12.65
CA ASP A 26 19.71 -7.34 11.68
C ASP A 26 18.89 -8.44 12.34
N PRO A 27 17.57 -8.26 12.52
CA PRO A 27 16.75 -9.22 13.22
C PRO A 27 16.45 -10.45 12.36
N ASP A 28 16.46 -11.63 12.99
CA ASP A 28 16.08 -12.90 12.36
C ASP A 28 14.61 -13.23 12.66
N ILE A 29 13.70 -12.57 11.92
CA ILE A 29 12.25 -12.66 12.10
C ILE A 29 11.67 -13.55 10.99
N HIS A 30 10.85 -14.53 11.37
CA HIS A 30 10.22 -15.52 10.48
C HIS A 30 8.69 -15.48 10.49
N SER A 31 8.07 -14.74 11.42
CA SER A 31 6.62 -14.48 11.45
C SER A 31 6.34 -13.06 11.95
N ALA A 32 5.16 -12.53 11.65
CA ALA A 32 4.81 -11.17 12.06
C ALA A 32 4.76 -10.99 13.58
N GLY A 33 4.35 -12.03 14.31
CA GLY A 33 4.21 -12.00 15.77
C GLY A 33 5.49 -12.30 16.55
N GLU A 34 6.58 -12.72 15.90
CA GLU A 34 7.82 -13.10 16.57
C GLU A 34 8.51 -11.88 17.17
N ARG A 35 8.94 -11.98 18.44
CA ARG A 35 9.64 -10.91 19.15
C ARG A 35 11.09 -11.30 19.41
N VAL A 36 12.03 -10.43 19.01
CA VAL A 36 13.46 -10.68 19.06
C VAL A 36 14.26 -9.55 19.74
N GLY A 37 13.60 -8.46 20.07
CA GLY A 37 14.20 -7.25 20.63
C GLY A 37 13.76 -6.94 22.06
N THR A 38 13.93 -5.67 22.43
CA THR A 38 13.51 -5.12 23.73
C THR A 38 12.19 -4.35 23.59
N ALA A 39 11.45 -4.22 24.69
CA ALA A 39 10.20 -3.48 24.72
C ALA A 39 10.39 -1.95 24.71
N PHE A 40 11.61 -1.46 24.64
CA PHE A 40 11.94 -0.03 24.71
C PHE A 40 13.25 0.26 23.97
N VAL A 41 13.44 1.52 23.56
CA VAL A 41 14.71 2.00 23.03
C VAL A 41 15.65 2.32 24.21
N PRO A 42 16.78 1.61 24.39
CA PRO A 42 17.74 1.93 25.42
C PRO A 42 18.30 3.36 25.23
N CYS A 43 18.17 4.19 26.27
CA CYS A 43 18.70 5.53 26.26
C CYS A 43 19.38 5.83 27.61
N PRO A 44 20.72 6.09 27.62
CA PRO A 44 21.42 6.51 28.83
C PRO A 44 20.83 7.82 29.38
N ALA A 45 20.59 7.89 30.68
CA ALA A 45 19.96 9.04 31.32
C ALA A 45 20.73 10.36 31.11
N GLU A 46 22.06 10.30 31.03
CA GLU A 46 22.94 11.43 30.80
C GLU A 46 22.78 12.06 29.40
N LYS A 47 22.20 11.34 28.46
CA LYS A 47 21.87 11.87 27.11
C LYS A 47 20.55 12.65 27.10
N ILE A 48 19.70 12.49 28.10
CA ILE A 48 18.39 13.16 28.14
C ILE A 48 18.60 14.62 28.55
N ALA A 49 18.50 15.51 27.58
CA ALA A 49 18.69 16.95 27.77
C ALA A 49 17.43 17.65 28.30
N ALA A 50 16.26 17.16 27.96
CA ALA A 50 14.98 17.71 28.40
C ALA A 50 13.86 16.68 28.29
N ILE A 51 12.80 16.87 29.08
CA ILE A 51 11.53 16.16 28.98
C ILE A 51 10.45 17.22 28.80
N VAL A 52 9.68 17.14 27.70
CA VAL A 52 8.54 18.01 27.41
C VAL A 52 7.29 17.20 27.73
N VAL A 53 6.47 17.71 28.67
CA VAL A 53 5.22 17.07 29.04
C VAL A 53 4.07 17.82 28.39
N ASN A 54 3.14 17.11 27.75
CA ASN A 54 1.93 17.66 27.16
C ASN A 54 0.73 16.73 27.34
N GLU A 55 -0.45 17.23 26.96
CA GLU A 55 -1.73 16.51 26.96
C GLU A 55 -2.45 16.73 25.62
N LEU A 56 -1.69 16.77 24.51
CA LEU A 56 -2.25 17.01 23.19
C LEU A 56 -3.04 15.78 22.73
N PRO A 57 -4.28 15.99 22.23
CA PRO A 57 -5.06 14.89 21.67
C PRO A 57 -4.44 14.40 20.37
N GLU A 58 -4.58 13.10 20.11
CA GLU A 58 -4.23 12.52 18.83
C GLU A 58 -5.05 13.11 17.68
N ARG A 59 -4.42 13.19 16.51
CA ARG A 59 -5.09 13.51 15.25
C ARG A 59 -5.55 12.23 14.59
N ASN A 60 -6.72 11.75 15.00
CA ASN A 60 -7.29 10.54 14.43
C ASN A 60 -7.71 10.77 12.98
N PRO A 61 -7.42 9.84 12.05
CA PRO A 61 -7.96 9.88 10.71
C PRO A 61 -9.47 9.61 10.72
N SER A 62 -10.16 10.10 9.70
CA SER A 62 -11.51 9.67 9.38
C SER A 62 -11.48 8.78 8.15
N PHE A 63 -12.18 7.66 8.21
CA PHE A 63 -12.31 6.74 7.08
C PHE A 63 -13.69 6.85 6.47
N THR A 64 -13.75 6.83 5.14
CA THR A 64 -15.00 6.75 4.39
C THR A 64 -15.32 5.30 4.06
N ASP A 65 -16.61 4.97 4.00
CA ASP A 65 -17.03 3.66 3.54
C ASP A 65 -16.56 3.41 2.10
N PRO A 66 -16.22 2.15 1.75
CA PRO A 66 -15.83 1.79 0.40
C PRO A 66 -16.96 2.08 -0.60
N ASP A 67 -16.59 2.69 -1.73
CA ASP A 67 -17.49 2.85 -2.88
C ASP A 67 -17.55 1.56 -3.73
N GLU A 68 -18.42 1.57 -4.75
CA GLU A 68 -18.61 0.42 -5.64
C GLU A 68 -17.32 0.01 -6.36
N ALA A 69 -16.50 0.97 -6.78
CA ALA A 69 -15.22 0.71 -7.44
C ALA A 69 -14.25 0.00 -6.49
N SER A 70 -14.12 0.51 -5.25
CA SER A 70 -13.29 -0.09 -4.21
C SER A 70 -13.74 -1.52 -3.86
N ALA A 71 -15.05 -1.77 -3.79
CA ALA A 71 -15.62 -3.10 -3.54
C ALA A 71 -15.33 -4.07 -4.70
N ALA A 72 -15.44 -3.61 -5.96
CA ALA A 72 -15.11 -4.42 -7.13
C ALA A 72 -13.61 -4.78 -7.18
N ILE A 73 -12.72 -3.83 -6.88
CA ILE A 73 -11.27 -4.06 -6.77
C ILE A 73 -10.99 -5.10 -5.68
N ALA A 74 -11.60 -4.94 -4.50
CA ALA A 74 -11.43 -5.88 -3.40
C ALA A 74 -11.80 -7.31 -3.80
N LYS A 75 -12.94 -7.50 -4.48
CA LYS A 75 -13.38 -8.81 -5.00
C LYS A 75 -12.34 -9.45 -5.91
N LEU A 76 -11.79 -8.69 -6.87
CA LEU A 76 -10.76 -9.20 -7.79
C LEU A 76 -9.49 -9.63 -7.06
N ILE A 77 -9.08 -8.90 -6.02
CA ILE A 77 -7.92 -9.24 -5.21
C ILE A 77 -8.18 -10.52 -4.40
N LEU A 78 -9.35 -10.67 -3.79
CA LEU A 78 -9.70 -11.87 -3.05
C LEU A 78 -9.70 -13.12 -3.95
N GLU A 79 -10.27 -13.02 -5.15
CA GLU A 79 -10.24 -14.08 -6.15
C GLU A 79 -8.79 -14.42 -6.56
N LEU A 80 -7.93 -13.40 -6.73
CA LEU A 80 -6.51 -13.58 -7.00
C LEU A 80 -5.83 -14.34 -5.87
N LEU A 81 -5.98 -13.90 -4.61
CA LEU A 81 -5.34 -14.54 -3.46
C LEU A 81 -5.75 -16.01 -3.31
N GLN A 82 -7.03 -16.31 -3.49
CA GLN A 82 -7.53 -17.68 -3.49
C GLN A 82 -6.91 -18.54 -4.61
N LYS A 83 -6.80 -17.98 -5.82
CA LYS A 83 -6.15 -18.63 -6.97
C LYS A 83 -4.66 -18.87 -6.75
N GLU A 84 -3.94 -17.88 -6.24
CA GLU A 84 -2.51 -17.97 -5.95
C GLU A 84 -2.22 -19.00 -4.85
N LEU A 85 -3.07 -19.03 -3.81
CA LEU A 85 -2.98 -20.02 -2.73
C LEU A 85 -3.26 -21.44 -3.24
N ALA A 86 -4.36 -21.64 -4.00
CA ALA A 86 -4.71 -22.92 -4.58
C ALA A 86 -3.63 -23.47 -5.53
N ALA A 87 -2.89 -22.58 -6.20
CA ALA A 87 -1.77 -22.92 -7.07
C ALA A 87 -0.44 -23.15 -6.30
N GLY A 88 -0.42 -23.02 -4.97
CA GLY A 88 0.78 -23.18 -4.14
C GLY A 88 1.85 -22.10 -4.35
N ARG A 89 1.47 -20.93 -4.88
CA ARG A 89 2.39 -19.80 -5.11
C ARG A 89 2.50 -18.83 -3.95
N LEU A 90 1.59 -18.90 -2.97
CA LEU A 90 1.69 -18.15 -1.72
C LEU A 90 2.15 -19.05 -0.57
N LYS A 91 2.94 -18.49 0.33
CA LYS A 91 3.30 -19.15 1.59
C LYS A 91 2.09 -19.23 2.53
N THR A 92 2.09 -20.20 3.41
CA THR A 92 1.07 -20.35 4.45
C THR A 92 1.75 -20.34 5.82
N PRO A 93 1.33 -19.51 6.78
CA PRO A 93 0.27 -18.51 6.65
C PRO A 93 0.56 -17.43 5.61
N ILE A 94 -0.49 -16.87 5.00
CA ILE A 94 -0.32 -15.73 4.09
C ILE A 94 0.01 -14.50 4.95
N THR A 95 1.13 -13.85 4.64
CA THR A 95 1.48 -12.56 5.27
C THR A 95 1.15 -11.43 4.31
N ILE A 96 0.30 -10.50 4.73
CA ILE A 96 -0.16 -9.37 3.92
C ILE A 96 0.40 -8.04 4.41
N GLN A 97 0.61 -7.12 3.50
CA GLN A 97 0.77 -5.69 3.76
C GLN A 97 -0.39 -4.95 3.09
N SER A 98 -0.93 -3.95 3.75
CA SER A 98 -1.97 -3.08 3.19
C SER A 98 -1.50 -1.63 3.23
N GLY A 99 -1.71 -0.93 2.12
CA GLY A 99 -1.64 0.53 2.08
C GLY A 99 -2.81 1.16 2.84
N VAL A 100 -2.96 2.47 2.68
CA VAL A 100 -4.04 3.26 3.30
C VAL A 100 -5.05 3.74 2.26
N GLY A 101 -6.26 4.10 2.69
CA GLY A 101 -7.31 4.65 1.83
C GLY A 101 -8.49 3.72 1.59
N SER A 102 -9.51 4.21 0.85
CA SER A 102 -10.79 3.52 0.64
C SER A 102 -10.65 2.14 -0.01
N VAL A 103 -9.81 2.01 -1.02
CA VAL A 103 -9.57 0.73 -1.71
C VAL A 103 -8.91 -0.28 -0.77
N ALA A 104 -7.89 0.15 -0.01
CA ALA A 104 -7.22 -0.72 0.96
C ALA A 104 -8.20 -1.18 2.06
N ASN A 105 -9.04 -0.27 2.56
CA ASN A 105 -10.07 -0.58 3.54
C ASN A 105 -11.12 -1.57 2.99
N ALA A 106 -11.50 -1.44 1.71
CA ALA A 106 -12.41 -2.38 1.04
C ALA A 106 -11.81 -3.79 0.98
N VAL A 107 -10.52 -3.91 0.65
CA VAL A 107 -9.82 -5.20 0.62
C VAL A 107 -9.80 -5.83 2.01
N LEU A 108 -9.41 -5.06 3.05
CA LEU A 108 -9.39 -5.57 4.42
C LEU A 108 -10.79 -6.00 4.90
N ALA A 109 -11.84 -5.23 4.57
CA ALA A 109 -13.22 -5.63 4.86
C ALA A 109 -13.62 -6.94 4.15
N GLY A 110 -13.25 -7.09 2.88
CA GLY A 110 -13.51 -8.31 2.12
C GLY A 110 -12.77 -9.54 2.66
N LEU A 111 -11.60 -9.37 3.26
CA LEU A 111 -10.84 -10.45 3.91
C LEU A 111 -11.57 -11.05 5.14
N GLN A 112 -12.51 -10.31 5.73
CA GLN A 112 -13.31 -10.79 6.86
C GLN A 112 -14.10 -12.07 6.49
N ASP A 113 -14.65 -12.13 5.29
CA ASP A 113 -15.57 -13.18 4.85
C ASP A 113 -15.00 -14.13 3.77
N CYS A 114 -13.75 -13.93 3.36
CA CYS A 114 -13.17 -14.61 2.20
C CYS A 114 -12.80 -16.09 2.41
N GLY A 115 -12.96 -16.62 3.62
CA GLY A 115 -12.59 -18.02 3.93
C GLY A 115 -11.08 -18.28 4.06
N LEU A 116 -10.22 -17.29 3.80
CA LEU A 116 -8.79 -17.35 4.08
C LEU A 116 -8.60 -17.15 5.58
N GLY A 117 -8.18 -18.20 6.28
CA GLY A 117 -7.93 -18.16 7.73
C GLY A 117 -6.45 -18.21 8.07
N GLY A 118 -6.11 -17.78 9.30
CA GLY A 118 -4.74 -17.88 9.81
C GLY A 118 -3.73 -17.00 9.10
N MET A 119 -4.16 -15.83 8.59
CA MET A 119 -3.26 -14.84 7.98
C MET A 119 -2.41 -14.12 9.03
N GLU A 120 -1.30 -13.58 8.59
CA GLU A 120 -0.50 -12.61 9.34
C GLU A 120 -0.49 -11.27 8.61
N MET A 121 -0.22 -10.19 9.34
CA MET A 121 -0.03 -8.86 8.76
C MET A 121 1.33 -8.31 9.12
N TYR A 122 2.09 -7.88 8.13
CA TYR A 122 3.36 -7.18 8.30
C TYR A 122 3.35 -5.94 7.44
N THR A 123 3.17 -4.78 8.06
CA THR A 123 2.86 -3.51 7.36
C THR A 123 3.52 -2.34 8.07
N GLU A 124 3.56 -1.18 7.42
CA GLU A 124 4.05 0.04 8.05
C GLU A 124 3.04 0.61 9.06
N VAL A 125 1.76 0.61 8.71
CA VAL A 125 0.68 1.21 9.53
C VAL A 125 -0.49 0.26 9.67
N LEU A 126 -0.97 0.05 10.90
CA LEU A 126 -2.21 -0.67 11.20
C LEU A 126 -3.36 0.33 11.32
N GLN A 127 -4.46 0.04 10.60
CA GLN A 127 -5.69 0.82 10.61
C GLN A 127 -6.87 0.00 11.16
N ASP A 128 -8.03 0.61 11.29
CA ASP A 128 -9.26 0.01 11.82
C ASP A 128 -9.57 -1.36 11.22
N GLY A 129 -9.48 -1.49 9.88
CA GLY A 129 -9.73 -2.75 9.19
C GLY A 129 -8.83 -3.90 9.67
N ALA A 130 -7.57 -3.61 9.94
CA ALA A 130 -6.62 -4.60 10.47
C ALA A 130 -7.00 -5.05 11.89
N LEU A 131 -7.40 -4.12 12.76
CA LEU A 131 -7.82 -4.46 14.12
C LEU A 131 -9.08 -5.34 14.12
N ARG A 132 -10.05 -5.04 13.25
CA ARG A 132 -11.26 -5.90 13.08
C ARG A 132 -10.89 -7.32 12.63
N LEU A 133 -9.91 -7.46 11.72
CA LEU A 133 -9.42 -8.78 11.28
C LEU A 133 -8.66 -9.52 12.41
N ILE A 134 -7.93 -8.80 13.25
CA ILE A 134 -7.27 -9.38 14.43
C ILE A 134 -8.33 -9.84 15.45
N GLU A 135 -9.32 -9.02 15.73
CA GLU A 135 -10.39 -9.31 16.68
C GLU A 135 -11.21 -10.54 16.27
N SER A 136 -11.55 -10.65 14.98
CA SER A 136 -12.25 -11.81 14.42
C SER A 136 -11.40 -13.08 14.28
N GLY A 137 -10.09 -13.00 14.58
CA GLY A 137 -9.16 -14.13 14.46
C GLY A 137 -8.75 -14.46 13.02
N ARG A 138 -9.09 -13.61 12.02
CA ARG A 138 -8.63 -13.75 10.64
C ARG A 138 -7.14 -13.46 10.51
N ILE A 139 -6.66 -12.46 11.25
CA ILE A 139 -5.23 -12.17 11.42
C ILE A 139 -4.82 -12.69 12.80
N THR A 140 -3.87 -13.58 12.83
CA THR A 140 -3.37 -14.22 14.05
C THR A 140 -2.28 -13.40 14.73
N ALA A 141 -1.47 -12.68 13.94
CA ALA A 141 -0.45 -11.76 14.42
C ALA A 141 -0.25 -10.61 13.44
N ALA A 142 0.07 -9.42 13.96
CA ALA A 142 0.34 -8.23 13.17
C ALA A 142 1.59 -7.51 13.66
N SER A 143 2.44 -7.10 12.73
CA SER A 143 3.62 -6.26 12.96
C SER A 143 3.50 -4.95 12.21
N SER A 144 3.83 -3.84 12.86
CA SER A 144 3.72 -2.50 12.28
C SER A 144 4.69 -1.52 12.94
N THR A 145 4.89 -0.36 12.32
CA THR A 145 5.59 0.76 12.95
C THR A 145 4.64 1.59 13.82
N ALA A 146 3.39 1.77 13.37
CA ALA A 146 2.44 2.64 14.03
C ALA A 146 1.00 2.13 13.92
N LEU A 147 0.17 2.60 14.83
CA LEU A 147 -1.29 2.51 14.76
C LEU A 147 -1.83 3.86 14.26
N SER A 148 -2.74 3.82 13.28
CA SER A 148 -3.44 5.01 12.77
C SER A 148 -4.94 4.70 12.76
N LEU A 149 -5.56 4.92 13.90
CA LEU A 149 -6.92 4.49 14.21
C LEU A 149 -7.90 5.66 14.18
N SER A 150 -9.14 5.40 13.76
CA SER A 150 -10.23 6.33 14.00
C SER A 150 -10.40 6.53 15.51
N LYS A 151 -11.04 7.64 15.90
CA LYS A 151 -11.28 7.92 17.32
C LYS A 151 -12.10 6.83 18.00
N GLU A 152 -13.06 6.25 17.30
CA GLU A 152 -13.91 5.18 17.79
C GLU A 152 -13.09 3.87 17.97
N MET A 153 -12.26 3.54 16.98
CA MET A 153 -11.43 2.34 17.04
C MET A 153 -10.31 2.49 18.07
N GLU A 154 -9.75 3.66 18.23
CA GLU A 154 -8.75 3.93 19.28
C GLU A 154 -9.35 3.70 20.68
N ALA A 155 -10.54 4.22 20.95
CA ALA A 155 -11.22 3.98 22.22
C ALA A 155 -11.50 2.48 22.45
N HIS A 156 -12.00 1.80 21.41
CA HIS A 156 -12.23 0.36 21.43
C HIS A 156 -10.95 -0.44 21.66
N PHE A 157 -9.86 -0.05 21.00
CA PHE A 157 -8.55 -0.70 21.17
C PHE A 157 -8.04 -0.60 22.60
N TYR A 158 -8.17 0.57 23.25
CA TYR A 158 -7.75 0.73 24.64
C TYR A 158 -8.67 -0.02 25.62
N GLU A 159 -9.97 -0.05 25.36
CA GLU A 159 -10.92 -0.84 26.18
C GLU A 159 -10.61 -2.34 26.11
N LYS A 160 -10.24 -2.84 24.93
CA LYS A 160 -9.96 -4.25 24.64
C LYS A 160 -8.47 -4.57 24.54
N PHE A 161 -7.61 -3.77 25.14
CA PHE A 161 -6.16 -3.87 24.98
C PHE A 161 -5.60 -5.27 25.24
N ASP A 162 -6.13 -5.96 26.23
CA ASP A 162 -5.70 -7.32 26.58
C ASP A 162 -5.95 -8.35 25.48
N ASP A 163 -6.94 -8.13 24.61
CA ASP A 163 -7.25 -8.98 23.46
C ASP A 163 -6.27 -8.74 22.31
N PHE A 164 -5.67 -7.57 22.23
CA PHE A 164 -4.76 -7.18 21.14
C PHE A 164 -3.27 -7.34 21.49
N LYS A 165 -2.87 -7.08 22.74
CA LYS A 165 -1.46 -6.97 23.15
C LYS A 165 -0.59 -8.19 22.81
N GLY A 166 -1.17 -9.39 22.78
CA GLY A 166 -0.46 -10.63 22.43
C GLY A 166 -0.31 -10.85 20.92
N ARG A 167 -1.02 -10.07 20.11
CA ARG A 167 -1.12 -10.26 18.65
C ARG A 167 -0.57 -9.10 17.84
N ILE A 168 -0.26 -7.96 18.46
CA ILE A 168 0.31 -6.78 17.82
C ILE A 168 1.73 -6.56 18.30
N VAL A 169 2.63 -6.28 17.35
CA VAL A 169 4.03 -5.96 17.59
C VAL A 169 4.36 -4.64 16.89
N LEU A 170 4.80 -3.63 17.66
CA LEU A 170 5.26 -2.36 17.11
C LEU A 170 6.79 -2.36 17.00
N ARG A 171 7.30 -2.06 15.81
CA ARG A 171 8.72 -2.09 15.46
C ARG A 171 9.20 -0.79 14.86
N PRO A 172 10.50 -0.49 14.94
CA PRO A 172 11.09 0.61 14.19
C PRO A 172 10.85 0.47 12.70
N GLN A 173 10.77 1.59 11.99
CA GLN A 173 10.47 1.61 10.56
C GLN A 173 11.54 0.87 9.72
N ASP A 174 12.80 0.96 10.09
CA ASP A 174 13.91 0.23 9.45
C ASP A 174 13.76 -1.29 9.53
N VAL A 175 13.03 -1.79 10.54
CA VAL A 175 12.64 -3.20 10.66
C VAL A 175 11.37 -3.49 9.86
N SER A 176 10.32 -2.68 10.04
CA SER A 176 9.03 -2.90 9.35
C SER A 176 9.18 -2.78 7.82
N ASN A 177 10.06 -1.89 7.33
CA ASN A 177 10.29 -1.66 5.91
C ASN A 177 11.56 -2.37 5.40
N SER A 178 12.14 -3.29 6.19
CA SER A 178 13.32 -4.05 5.78
C SER A 178 13.03 -4.94 4.58
N GLY A 179 13.67 -4.67 3.44
CA GLY A 179 13.53 -5.49 2.24
C GLY A 179 13.95 -6.94 2.44
N ALA A 180 14.89 -7.23 3.35
CA ALA A 180 15.30 -8.58 3.69
C ALA A 180 14.18 -9.34 4.41
N LEU A 181 13.50 -8.71 5.37
CA LEU A 181 12.39 -9.30 6.10
C LEU A 181 11.15 -9.45 5.21
N ILE A 182 10.83 -8.45 4.39
CA ILE A 182 9.72 -8.50 3.43
C ILE A 182 9.88 -9.70 2.49
N ARG A 183 11.07 -9.94 1.94
CA ARG A 183 11.36 -11.12 1.09
C ARG A 183 11.28 -12.43 1.87
N ARG A 184 11.84 -12.48 3.08
CA ARG A 184 11.84 -13.68 3.92
C ARG A 184 10.42 -14.12 4.26
N LEU A 185 9.57 -13.19 4.65
CA LEU A 185 8.17 -13.44 4.98
C LEU A 185 7.32 -13.73 3.74
N GLY A 186 7.77 -13.36 2.53
CA GLY A 186 7.03 -13.58 1.29
C GLY A 186 5.74 -12.77 1.21
N ILE A 187 5.81 -11.53 1.64
CA ILE A 187 4.64 -10.65 1.85
C ILE A 187 3.89 -10.39 0.55
N VAL A 188 2.57 -10.44 0.61
CA VAL A 188 1.68 -9.91 -0.41
C VAL A 188 1.51 -8.42 -0.16
N GLY A 189 2.20 -7.60 -0.96
CA GLY A 189 2.14 -6.13 -0.87
C GLY A 189 0.96 -5.58 -1.67
N MET A 190 0.04 -4.88 -1.01
CA MET A 190 -1.14 -4.27 -1.61
C MET A 190 -1.10 -2.76 -1.38
N ASN A 191 -0.73 -2.02 -2.43
CA ASN A 191 -0.54 -0.58 -2.38
C ASN A 191 -1.52 0.15 -3.29
N THR A 192 -1.89 1.38 -2.93
CA THR A 192 -2.75 2.22 -3.76
C THR A 192 -1.92 3.12 -4.68
N ALA A 193 -2.47 3.45 -5.83
CA ALA A 193 -1.87 4.35 -6.81
C ALA A 193 -2.77 5.56 -7.07
N VAL A 194 -2.17 6.69 -7.43
CA VAL A 194 -2.84 7.84 -8.02
C VAL A 194 -3.09 7.57 -9.50
N GLU A 195 -2.06 7.07 -10.18
CA GLU A 195 -2.10 6.69 -11.58
C GLU A 195 -1.06 5.62 -11.90
N ALA A 196 -1.29 4.87 -12.97
CA ALA A 196 -0.33 3.94 -13.57
C ALA A 196 -0.26 4.17 -15.09
N ASP A 197 0.92 3.98 -15.68
CA ASP A 197 1.03 4.08 -17.13
C ASP A 197 0.87 2.73 -17.84
N ILE A 198 0.86 2.81 -19.18
CA ILE A 198 0.67 1.61 -20.02
C ILE A 198 1.79 0.58 -19.90
N TYR A 199 2.93 0.91 -19.29
CA TYR A 199 4.05 -0.03 -19.08
C TYR A 199 4.11 -0.56 -17.65
N GLY A 200 3.34 0.04 -16.73
CA GLY A 200 3.26 -0.37 -15.34
C GLY A 200 4.15 0.44 -14.38
N ASN A 201 4.65 1.61 -14.79
CA ASN A 201 5.15 2.58 -13.83
C ASN A 201 3.99 3.14 -13.02
N VAL A 202 4.22 3.38 -11.73
CA VAL A 202 3.19 3.83 -10.80
C VAL A 202 3.60 5.13 -10.12
N ASN A 203 2.66 6.06 -10.07
CA ASN A 203 2.68 7.25 -9.26
C ASN A 203 1.67 7.09 -8.10
N SER A 204 2.12 7.19 -6.88
CA SER A 204 1.29 7.07 -5.67
C SER A 204 1.35 8.31 -4.76
N THR A 205 2.12 9.33 -5.13
CA THR A 205 2.38 10.49 -4.27
C THR A 205 1.99 11.84 -4.86
N HIS A 206 1.94 11.98 -6.19
CA HIS A 206 1.74 13.28 -6.84
C HIS A 206 0.48 13.32 -7.71
N VAL A 207 -0.25 14.42 -7.59
CA VAL A 207 -1.35 14.74 -8.49
C VAL A 207 -0.86 15.75 -9.55
N MET A 208 -1.11 15.42 -10.82
CA MET A 208 -0.68 16.23 -11.98
C MET A 208 0.83 16.53 -11.99
N GLY A 209 1.64 15.61 -11.44
CA GLY A 209 3.09 15.66 -11.45
C GLY A 209 3.75 16.67 -10.53
N THR A 210 3.00 17.61 -9.97
CA THR A 210 3.57 18.74 -9.22
C THR A 210 3.07 18.86 -7.77
N ASN A 211 1.88 18.34 -7.47
CA ASN A 211 1.26 18.50 -6.17
C ASN A 211 1.42 17.22 -5.35
N ILE A 212 2.36 17.20 -4.42
CA ILE A 212 2.50 16.09 -3.48
C ILE A 212 1.30 16.04 -2.54
N ILE A 213 0.69 14.87 -2.40
CA ILE A 213 -0.47 14.62 -1.52
C ILE A 213 -0.13 13.76 -0.31
N ASN A 214 0.91 12.96 -0.42
CA ASN A 214 1.43 12.10 0.65
C ASN A 214 2.87 11.69 0.34
N GLY A 215 3.61 11.25 1.37
CA GLY A 215 4.89 10.59 1.18
C GLY A 215 4.74 9.19 0.58
N ILE A 216 5.83 8.62 0.07
CA ILE A 216 5.85 7.27 -0.49
C ILE A 216 5.58 6.19 0.58
N GLY A 217 5.93 6.48 1.87
CA GLY A 217 5.90 5.49 2.94
C GLY A 217 6.70 4.25 2.58
N GLY A 218 6.23 3.09 3.05
CA GLY A 218 6.84 1.79 2.75
C GLY A 218 6.44 1.19 1.40
N SER A 219 5.61 1.86 0.58
CA SER A 219 5.05 1.23 -0.61
C SER A 219 6.13 0.72 -1.58
N GLY A 220 7.22 1.48 -1.76
CA GLY A 220 8.36 1.07 -2.58
C GLY A 220 9.10 -0.13 -2.03
N ASP A 221 9.27 -0.22 -0.70
CA ASP A 221 9.94 -1.35 -0.04
C ASP A 221 9.13 -2.64 -0.20
N PHE A 222 7.82 -2.57 0.03
CA PHE A 222 6.92 -3.71 -0.13
C PHE A 222 6.72 -4.10 -1.60
N ALA A 223 6.62 -3.15 -2.53
CA ALA A 223 6.50 -3.43 -3.94
C ALA A 223 7.73 -4.15 -4.50
N ARG A 224 8.93 -3.67 -4.16
CA ARG A 224 10.20 -4.24 -4.65
C ARG A 224 10.54 -5.59 -4.05
N ASN A 225 10.16 -5.83 -2.80
CA ASN A 225 10.63 -6.97 -2.01
C ASN A 225 9.53 -7.98 -1.68
N GLY A 226 8.27 -7.67 -1.93
CA GLY A 226 7.14 -8.58 -1.70
C GLY A 226 7.20 -9.84 -2.58
N GLY A 227 6.64 -10.92 -2.08
CA GLY A 227 6.42 -12.13 -2.87
C GLY A 227 5.38 -11.93 -3.97
N LEU A 228 4.44 -11.02 -3.74
CA LEU A 228 3.47 -10.54 -4.72
C LEU A 228 3.26 -9.03 -4.52
N SER A 229 3.43 -8.25 -5.61
CA SER A 229 3.31 -6.80 -5.60
C SER A 229 2.08 -6.37 -6.40
N ILE A 230 1.10 -5.78 -5.72
CA ILE A 230 -0.19 -5.37 -6.28
C ILE A 230 -0.35 -3.85 -6.11
N PHE A 231 -0.63 -3.15 -7.19
CA PHE A 231 -1.09 -1.77 -7.15
C PHE A 231 -2.56 -1.66 -7.54
N MET A 232 -3.30 -0.87 -6.77
CA MET A 232 -4.75 -0.72 -6.87
C MET A 232 -5.10 0.74 -7.09
N THR A 233 -6.01 1.01 -8.02
CA THR A 233 -6.56 2.35 -8.23
C THR A 233 -7.93 2.25 -8.91
N PRO A 234 -8.90 3.13 -8.64
CA PRO A 234 -10.04 3.28 -9.54
C PRO A 234 -9.56 3.60 -10.96
N SER A 235 -10.26 3.11 -11.98
CA SER A 235 -9.85 3.38 -13.37
C SER A 235 -10.00 4.86 -13.75
N THR A 236 -10.85 5.61 -13.03
CA THR A 236 -11.06 7.06 -13.22
C THR A 236 -11.23 7.79 -11.88
N ALA A 237 -11.03 9.09 -11.92
CA ALA A 237 -11.28 10.01 -10.82
C ALA A 237 -12.08 11.23 -11.28
N LYS A 238 -12.57 12.05 -10.31
CA LYS A 238 -13.32 13.29 -10.57
C LYS A 238 -14.52 13.09 -11.52
N GLY A 239 -15.33 12.05 -11.23
CA GLY A 239 -16.53 11.76 -12.04
C GLY A 239 -16.21 11.35 -13.48
N GLY A 240 -15.08 10.70 -13.71
CA GLY A 240 -14.65 10.24 -15.03
C GLY A 240 -13.87 11.27 -15.85
N ALA A 241 -13.57 12.45 -15.28
CA ALA A 241 -12.78 13.48 -15.96
C ALA A 241 -11.29 13.15 -16.02
N ILE A 242 -10.78 12.33 -15.11
CA ILE A 242 -9.39 11.89 -15.04
C ILE A 242 -9.33 10.39 -15.27
N SER A 243 -8.45 9.92 -16.15
CA SER A 243 -8.06 8.51 -16.23
C SER A 243 -6.92 8.24 -15.25
N CYS A 244 -7.03 7.17 -14.45
CA CYS A 244 -5.93 6.71 -13.62
C CYS A 244 -5.01 5.71 -14.34
N ILE A 245 -5.37 5.29 -15.56
CA ILE A 245 -4.47 4.60 -16.49
C ILE A 245 -4.12 5.59 -17.60
N VAL A 246 -2.85 5.95 -17.70
CA VAL A 246 -2.37 7.05 -18.55
C VAL A 246 -1.29 6.59 -19.53
N PRO A 247 -1.02 7.35 -20.61
CA PRO A 247 0.09 7.04 -21.53
C PRO A 247 1.45 7.00 -20.83
N MET A 248 1.72 7.96 -19.94
CA MET A 248 2.91 8.06 -19.12
C MET A 248 2.54 8.73 -17.81
N VAL A 249 2.99 8.18 -16.68
CA VAL A 249 2.78 8.79 -15.37
C VAL A 249 3.53 10.11 -15.24
N SER A 250 2.93 11.05 -14.52
CA SER A 250 3.50 12.39 -14.33
C SER A 250 4.59 12.43 -13.24
N HIS A 251 4.70 11.41 -12.43
CA HIS A 251 5.73 11.16 -11.43
C HIS A 251 5.91 9.64 -11.27
N VAL A 252 7.10 9.16 -10.93
CA VAL A 252 7.36 7.71 -10.77
C VAL A 252 7.80 7.44 -9.33
N ASP A 253 6.96 6.74 -8.59
CA ASP A 253 7.29 6.21 -7.26
C ASP A 253 7.72 4.74 -7.31
N SER A 254 7.09 3.94 -8.18
CA SER A 254 7.47 2.55 -8.45
C SER A 254 7.61 2.32 -9.94
N THR A 255 8.75 1.74 -10.34
CA THR A 255 9.02 1.45 -11.76
C THR A 255 8.32 0.16 -12.20
N GLU A 256 8.14 -0.01 -13.50
CA GLU A 256 7.57 -1.23 -14.09
C GLU A 256 8.29 -2.52 -13.66
N HIS A 257 9.55 -2.42 -13.22
CA HIS A 257 10.31 -3.58 -12.75
C HIS A 257 9.83 -4.14 -11.41
N ASP A 258 9.24 -3.28 -10.57
CA ASP A 258 8.79 -3.61 -9.21
C ASP A 258 7.28 -3.91 -9.16
N VAL A 259 6.54 -3.65 -10.26
CA VAL A 259 5.09 -3.80 -10.34
C VAL A 259 4.74 -5.12 -11.04
N GLN A 260 4.05 -6.00 -10.31
CA GLN A 260 3.64 -7.31 -10.83
C GLN A 260 2.17 -7.34 -11.25
N LEU A 261 1.29 -6.65 -10.54
CA LEU A 261 -0.14 -6.59 -10.84
C LEU A 261 -0.67 -5.17 -10.70
N ILE A 262 -1.57 -4.81 -11.62
CA ILE A 262 -2.39 -3.60 -11.52
C ILE A 262 -3.85 -4.03 -11.49
N VAL A 263 -4.63 -3.47 -10.56
CA VAL A 263 -6.05 -3.78 -10.38
C VAL A 263 -6.87 -2.50 -10.37
N THR A 264 -7.88 -2.46 -11.22
CA THR A 264 -8.94 -1.46 -11.19
C THR A 264 -10.29 -2.16 -11.09
N GLU A 265 -11.38 -1.44 -10.91
CA GLU A 265 -12.73 -2.02 -10.97
C GLU A 265 -13.09 -2.59 -12.36
N GLN A 266 -12.32 -2.23 -13.40
CA GLN A 266 -12.47 -2.79 -14.75
C GLN A 266 -11.88 -4.20 -14.87
N GLY A 267 -10.89 -4.55 -14.05
CA GLY A 267 -10.24 -5.85 -14.08
C GLY A 267 -8.83 -5.84 -13.48
N LEU A 268 -8.15 -6.96 -13.69
CA LEU A 268 -6.80 -7.23 -13.19
C LEU A 268 -5.84 -7.48 -14.35
N ALA A 269 -4.73 -6.75 -14.38
CA ALA A 269 -3.60 -6.95 -15.26
C ALA A 269 -2.48 -7.68 -14.53
N ASP A 270 -2.25 -8.95 -14.86
CA ASP A 270 -1.10 -9.72 -14.41
C ASP A 270 0.07 -9.48 -15.37
N LEU A 271 1.09 -8.78 -14.88
CA LEU A 271 2.22 -8.31 -15.67
C LEU A 271 3.45 -9.24 -15.56
N ARG A 272 3.33 -10.30 -14.77
CA ARG A 272 4.42 -11.25 -14.52
C ARG A 272 4.80 -11.98 -15.81
N GLY A 273 6.10 -12.00 -16.12
CA GLY A 273 6.64 -12.66 -17.33
C GLY A 273 6.37 -11.94 -18.66
N LEU A 274 5.77 -10.75 -18.63
CA LEU A 274 5.48 -9.94 -19.82
C LEU A 274 6.57 -8.91 -20.10
N ALA A 275 6.95 -8.78 -21.37
CA ALA A 275 7.75 -7.65 -21.85
C ALA A 275 6.95 -6.34 -21.83
N PRO A 276 7.57 -5.14 -21.74
CA PRO A 276 6.87 -3.87 -21.64
C PRO A 276 5.77 -3.65 -22.67
N LYS A 277 6.00 -3.99 -23.95
CA LYS A 277 4.96 -3.87 -25.00
C LYS A 277 3.77 -4.82 -24.77
N GLU A 278 4.01 -6.01 -24.22
CA GLU A 278 2.94 -6.95 -23.88
C GLU A 278 2.15 -6.44 -22.69
N ARG A 279 2.82 -5.83 -21.70
CA ARG A 279 2.18 -5.18 -20.54
C ARG A 279 1.20 -4.10 -20.99
N ALA A 280 1.60 -3.25 -21.97
CA ALA A 280 0.75 -2.19 -22.49
C ALA A 280 -0.61 -2.72 -22.97
N GLY A 281 -0.61 -3.77 -23.76
CA GLY A 281 -1.85 -4.41 -24.23
C GLY A 281 -2.73 -4.90 -23.08
N VAL A 282 -2.14 -5.58 -22.08
CA VAL A 282 -2.87 -6.13 -20.94
C VAL A 282 -3.43 -5.03 -20.03
N ILE A 283 -2.64 -4.00 -19.72
CA ILE A 283 -3.06 -2.87 -18.86
C ILE A 283 -4.21 -2.11 -19.54
N ILE A 284 -4.08 -1.77 -20.82
CA ILE A 284 -5.11 -1.05 -21.59
C ILE A 284 -6.42 -1.84 -21.60
N GLU A 285 -6.36 -3.13 -21.91
CA GLU A 285 -7.58 -3.94 -22.05
C GLU A 285 -8.25 -4.29 -20.72
N LYS A 286 -7.46 -4.51 -19.66
CA LYS A 286 -7.99 -4.99 -18.38
C LYS A 286 -8.25 -3.89 -17.36
N CYS A 287 -7.46 -2.82 -17.36
CA CYS A 287 -7.49 -1.84 -16.27
C CYS A 287 -7.98 -0.45 -16.71
N ALA A 288 -7.85 -0.08 -18.01
CA ALA A 288 -8.33 1.22 -18.44
C ALA A 288 -9.86 1.29 -18.51
N HIS A 289 -10.43 2.44 -18.10
CA HIS A 289 -11.85 2.70 -18.25
C HIS A 289 -12.26 2.68 -19.75
N PRO A 290 -13.43 2.14 -20.12
CA PRO A 290 -13.87 2.04 -21.52
C PRO A 290 -13.77 3.35 -22.29
N ASP A 291 -14.10 4.49 -21.68
CA ASP A 291 -14.03 5.82 -22.31
C ASP A 291 -12.62 6.24 -22.74
N TYR A 292 -11.58 5.69 -22.10
CA TYR A 292 -10.18 6.03 -22.37
C TYR A 292 -9.41 4.94 -23.11
N ARG A 293 -9.95 3.71 -23.14
CA ARG A 293 -9.27 2.53 -23.71
C ARG A 293 -8.91 2.72 -25.20
N GLY A 294 -9.82 3.28 -25.99
CA GLY A 294 -9.59 3.55 -27.42
C GLY A 294 -8.44 4.52 -27.63
N ALA A 295 -8.42 5.64 -26.89
CA ALA A 295 -7.36 6.64 -26.99
C ALA A 295 -5.99 6.12 -26.55
N LEU A 296 -5.95 5.29 -25.46
CA LEU A 296 -4.70 4.63 -25.03
C LEU A 296 -4.17 3.66 -26.09
N ARG A 297 -5.05 2.89 -26.72
CA ARG A 297 -4.66 1.96 -27.79
C ARG A 297 -4.09 2.72 -29.00
N THR A 298 -4.75 3.77 -29.44
CA THR A 298 -4.26 4.64 -30.54
C THR A 298 -2.89 5.26 -30.19
N TYR A 299 -2.72 5.75 -28.96
CA TYR A 299 -1.44 6.27 -28.50
C TYR A 299 -0.33 5.21 -28.56
N PHE A 300 -0.60 4.01 -28.05
CA PHE A 300 0.37 2.92 -28.03
C PHE A 300 0.76 2.45 -29.43
N GLU A 301 -0.21 2.33 -30.35
CA GLU A 301 0.03 1.97 -31.76
C GLU A 301 0.89 3.02 -32.45
N GLU A 302 0.58 4.32 -32.27
CA GLU A 302 1.39 5.43 -32.81
C GLU A 302 2.82 5.39 -32.25
N ALA A 303 2.98 5.16 -30.94
CA ALA A 303 4.28 5.07 -30.29
C ALA A 303 5.11 3.90 -30.87
N CYS A 304 4.50 2.74 -31.05
CA CYS A 304 5.14 1.59 -31.69
C CYS A 304 5.59 1.88 -33.12
N GLN A 305 4.76 2.60 -33.91
CA GLN A 305 5.11 2.96 -35.29
C GLN A 305 6.26 3.96 -35.35
N LYS A 306 6.24 5.00 -34.50
CA LYS A 306 7.25 6.07 -34.52
C LYS A 306 8.60 5.65 -33.92
N CYS A 307 8.58 4.83 -32.89
CA CYS A 307 9.79 4.47 -32.14
C CYS A 307 10.40 3.12 -32.55
N GLY A 308 9.88 2.47 -33.59
CA GLY A 308 10.43 1.23 -34.16
C GLY A 308 10.62 0.13 -33.15
N GLY A 309 11.86 -0.33 -32.98
CA GLY A 309 12.25 -1.44 -32.08
C GLY A 309 12.38 -1.07 -30.60
N ALA A 310 11.99 0.15 -30.15
CA ALA A 310 12.08 0.55 -28.75
C ALA A 310 11.31 -0.41 -27.82
N GLN A 311 11.84 -0.63 -26.63
CA GLN A 311 11.25 -1.54 -25.65
C GLN A 311 10.02 -0.93 -24.96
N THR A 312 10.08 0.35 -24.62
CA THR A 312 9.01 1.17 -24.04
C THR A 312 8.74 2.38 -24.95
N PRO A 313 8.11 2.19 -26.11
CA PRO A 313 7.92 3.27 -27.08
C PRO A 313 6.96 4.36 -26.55
N HIS A 314 7.38 5.62 -26.63
CA HIS A 314 6.58 6.79 -26.29
C HIS A 314 6.64 7.85 -27.41
N VAL A 315 5.53 8.52 -27.66
CA VAL A 315 5.48 9.77 -28.42
C VAL A 315 5.66 10.89 -27.39
N LEU A 316 6.91 11.34 -27.18
CA LEU A 316 7.28 12.24 -26.07
C LEU A 316 6.43 13.52 -26.07
N GLU A 317 6.10 14.08 -27.22
CA GLU A 317 5.27 15.28 -27.36
C GLU A 317 3.83 15.07 -26.91
N LYS A 318 3.39 13.81 -26.80
CA LYS A 318 2.03 13.42 -26.39
C LYS A 318 1.98 12.71 -25.03
N ALA A 319 3.13 12.29 -24.52
CA ALA A 319 3.21 11.41 -23.34
C ALA A 319 2.46 11.97 -22.13
N LEU A 320 2.55 13.27 -21.87
CA LEU A 320 1.84 13.98 -20.79
C LEU A 320 0.68 14.85 -21.29
N SER A 321 0.23 14.69 -22.53
CA SER A 321 -0.81 15.54 -23.11
C SER A 321 -2.14 15.48 -22.35
N TRP A 322 -2.47 14.35 -21.74
CA TRP A 322 -3.68 14.18 -20.96
C TRP A 322 -3.66 15.00 -19.67
N HIS A 323 -2.52 15.05 -18.97
CA HIS A 323 -2.31 15.88 -17.79
C HIS A 323 -2.39 17.37 -18.13
N ILE A 324 -1.78 17.78 -19.25
CA ILE A 324 -1.84 19.15 -19.75
C ILE A 324 -3.29 19.51 -20.10
N ARG A 325 -4.00 18.65 -20.83
CA ARG A 325 -5.41 18.88 -21.19
C ARG A 325 -6.28 19.03 -19.93
N TYR A 326 -6.13 18.15 -18.95
CA TYR A 326 -6.87 18.25 -17.69
C TYR A 326 -6.61 19.59 -16.98
N ARG A 327 -5.35 20.02 -16.90
CA ARG A 327 -5.00 21.32 -16.31
C ARG A 327 -5.71 22.48 -17.02
N ASP A 328 -5.79 22.43 -18.34
CA ASP A 328 -6.28 23.53 -19.17
C ASP A 328 -7.81 23.52 -19.36
N THR A 329 -8.44 22.35 -19.29
CA THR A 329 -9.88 22.17 -19.64
C THR A 329 -10.71 21.50 -18.55
N GLY A 330 -10.08 20.93 -17.50
CA GLY A 330 -10.76 20.18 -16.44
C GLY A 330 -11.12 18.75 -16.82
N THR A 331 -10.67 18.23 -17.97
CA THR A 331 -10.88 16.85 -18.38
C THR A 331 -9.70 16.30 -19.19
N MET A 332 -9.41 14.99 -19.05
CA MET A 332 -8.46 14.27 -19.91
C MET A 332 -9.11 13.79 -21.22
N LYS A 333 -10.45 13.81 -21.31
CA LYS A 333 -11.19 13.40 -22.53
C LYS A 333 -10.96 14.38 -23.68
N GLU A 334 -11.00 13.85 -24.90
CA GLU A 334 -10.99 14.64 -26.13
C GLU A 334 -12.35 15.29 -26.40
#